data_50dca711915b14696cd846d8cdb9d44d
#
_entry.id   50dca711915b14696cd846d8cdb9d44d
#
_cell.length_a   1.000
_cell.length_b   1.000
_cell.length_c   1.000
_cell.angle_alpha   90.00
_cell.angle_beta   90.00
_cell.angle_gamma   90.00
#
_symmetry.space_group_name_H-M   'P 1'
#
loop_
_entity.id
_entity.type
_entity.pdbx_description
1 polymer ?
#
loop_
_entity_poly.entity_id
_entity_poly.type
_entity_poly.pdbx_seq_one_letter_code
_entity_poly.pdbx_strand_id
1 'polypeptide(L)'
;MTSREIPFDSAKGTEVLRVPDFVEAFEIRPAPVKPLDDPISVLRGQLRQWESSFPSFGFPLKPGVETALVVSDAFRKTGVDLYLAELLNWLETHGIPDDAVYVLFASGAHRPPSLQEARLILGETGWKRLRKRLIFHDPTDKATLVYTGETSRGTPVWINRQLFACENRIVTGAVVPHYFAGFGGGPKAIVPGLAGLETIAANHSLTLDPREDRIHPGVRIGVIRGNPVAEDLREAAVAVSVSLLINTVMTPDGRAVAMLFAGDPETAHAAACDWAVQHYMPVIDDRADIVVASAGYAANFLQSHKALYNAWLACQPQGIVVLDAPCPEGLGGTRFDRWLAFGTVSEVVRHLRGSPEINGQTALSTLSKAPRTILVSGLDDETAGLLRMERAATVSQGVIQAIDRLRAAGRAGVLKMALMPVASCCAPRLMESIH
;
A
#
# COMPACT_ATOMS: atom_id res chain seq x y z
N MET A 1 22.17 23.69 -29.14
CA MET A 1 21.11 22.68 -29.27
C MET A 1 19.83 23.38 -28.90
N THR A 2 18.82 23.26 -29.73
CA THR A 2 17.46 23.75 -29.41
C THR A 2 16.91 22.95 -28.24
N SER A 3 16.15 23.61 -27.39
CA SER A 3 15.54 23.01 -26.20
C SER A 3 14.10 23.47 -26.08
N ARG A 4 13.25 22.60 -25.53
CA ARG A 4 11.85 22.90 -25.22
C ARG A 4 11.64 22.93 -23.70
N GLU A 5 10.63 23.69 -23.28
CA GLU A 5 10.20 23.79 -21.90
C GLU A 5 8.99 22.91 -21.67
N ILE A 6 9.05 22.12 -20.59
CA ILE A 6 7.97 21.19 -20.21
C ILE A 6 7.63 21.44 -18.75
N PRO A 7 6.37 21.73 -18.41
CA PRO A 7 5.96 21.87 -17.02
C PRO A 7 5.93 20.48 -16.33
N PHE A 8 6.39 20.44 -15.09
CA PHE A 8 6.34 19.26 -14.23
C PHE A 8 5.89 19.64 -12.82
N ASP A 9 4.84 19.01 -12.33
CA ASP A 9 4.33 19.21 -10.98
C ASP A 9 5.20 18.43 -10.00
N SER A 10 6.15 19.11 -9.39
CA SER A 10 7.01 18.59 -8.33
C SER A 10 6.36 18.73 -6.95
N ALA A 11 6.96 18.15 -5.94
CA ALA A 11 6.53 18.32 -4.55
C ALA A 11 6.61 19.78 -4.06
N LYS A 12 7.41 20.63 -4.72
CA LYS A 12 7.58 22.05 -4.38
C LYS A 12 6.73 23.01 -5.24
N GLY A 13 5.91 22.46 -6.14
CA GLY A 13 5.11 23.21 -7.11
C GLY A 13 5.52 22.89 -8.54
N THR A 14 4.97 23.63 -9.52
CA THR A 14 5.27 23.40 -10.92
C THR A 14 6.65 23.93 -11.28
N GLU A 15 7.54 23.03 -11.69
CA GLU A 15 8.89 23.36 -12.24
C GLU A 15 8.83 23.31 -13.77
N VAL A 16 9.66 24.11 -14.43
CA VAL A 16 9.85 24.06 -15.89
C VAL A 16 11.12 23.30 -16.21
N LEU A 17 10.96 22.12 -16.80
CA LEU A 17 12.08 21.29 -17.26
C LEU A 17 12.52 21.77 -18.65
N ARG A 18 13.81 22.10 -18.81
CA ARG A 18 14.39 22.39 -20.11
C ARG A 18 15.08 21.17 -20.66
N VAL A 19 14.56 20.61 -21.74
CA VAL A 19 15.05 19.37 -22.34
C VAL A 19 15.44 19.59 -23.81
N PRO A 20 16.51 18.94 -24.30
CA PRO A 20 16.87 18.97 -25.71
C PRO A 20 15.75 18.42 -26.61
N ASP A 21 15.67 18.88 -27.86
CA ASP A 21 14.61 18.45 -28.82
C ASP A 21 14.63 16.95 -29.13
N PHE A 22 15.75 16.25 -28.91
CA PHE A 22 15.84 14.80 -29.07
C PHE A 22 15.25 14.00 -27.88
N VAL A 23 14.64 14.67 -26.88
CA VAL A 23 13.94 14.02 -25.77
C VAL A 23 12.44 14.14 -26.03
N GLU A 24 11.77 13.02 -26.26
CA GLU A 24 10.31 12.95 -26.35
C GLU A 24 9.70 12.69 -24.98
N ALA A 25 8.95 13.66 -24.47
CA ALA A 25 8.31 13.54 -23.18
C ALA A 25 6.81 13.24 -23.32
N PHE A 26 6.33 12.37 -22.42
CA PHE A 26 4.92 12.07 -22.24
C PHE A 26 4.59 11.92 -20.75
N GLU A 27 3.32 12.08 -20.41
CA GLU A 27 2.90 12.03 -19.03
C GLU A 27 2.20 10.72 -18.71
N ILE A 28 2.46 10.19 -17.50
CA ILE A 28 1.76 9.03 -16.94
C ILE A 28 1.05 9.48 -15.67
N ARG A 29 -0.28 9.49 -15.70
CA ARG A 29 -1.14 9.83 -14.55
C ARG A 29 -2.16 8.74 -14.30
N PRO A 30 -2.64 8.59 -13.05
CA PRO A 30 -3.84 7.81 -12.80
C PRO A 30 -5.03 8.44 -13.52
N ALA A 31 -6.06 7.64 -13.81
CA ALA A 31 -7.30 8.19 -14.34
C ALA A 31 -7.88 9.24 -13.37
N PRO A 32 -8.52 10.30 -13.88
CA PRO A 32 -9.21 11.28 -13.02
C PRO A 32 -10.28 10.58 -12.19
N VAL A 33 -10.18 10.75 -10.87
CA VAL A 33 -11.12 10.14 -9.91
C VAL A 33 -11.74 11.26 -9.08
N LYS A 34 -13.08 11.28 -9.05
CA LYS A 34 -13.84 12.21 -8.20
C LYS A 34 -14.10 11.57 -6.83
N PRO A 35 -14.18 12.38 -5.77
CA PRO A 35 -14.73 11.91 -4.50
C PRO A 35 -16.14 11.34 -4.71
N LEU A 36 -16.49 10.33 -3.93
CA LEU A 36 -17.83 9.79 -3.88
C LEU A 36 -18.74 10.80 -3.18
N ASP A 37 -19.81 11.25 -3.86
CA ASP A 37 -20.72 12.29 -3.35
C ASP A 37 -21.44 11.83 -2.06
N ASP A 38 -21.89 10.56 -2.03
CA ASP A 38 -22.61 9.98 -0.89
C ASP A 38 -22.16 8.55 -0.59
N PRO A 39 -21.09 8.38 0.21
CA PRO A 39 -20.63 7.06 0.65
C PRO A 39 -21.70 6.25 1.41
N ILE A 40 -22.61 6.92 2.12
CA ILE A 40 -23.66 6.28 2.91
C ILE A 40 -24.69 5.60 2.00
N SER A 41 -25.18 6.30 0.98
CA SER A 41 -26.09 5.73 0.00
C SER A 41 -25.49 4.54 -0.75
N VAL A 42 -24.20 4.61 -1.09
CA VAL A 42 -23.50 3.49 -1.74
C VAL A 42 -23.41 2.30 -0.78
N LEU A 43 -23.02 2.50 0.48
CA LEU A 43 -22.97 1.43 1.48
C LEU A 43 -24.36 0.78 1.63
N ARG A 44 -25.42 1.55 1.83
CA ARG A 44 -26.80 1.05 1.92
C ARG A 44 -27.21 0.22 0.71
N GLY A 45 -26.86 0.68 -0.48
CA GLY A 45 -27.16 -0.03 -1.73
C GLY A 45 -26.48 -1.39 -1.78
N GLN A 46 -25.20 -1.45 -1.45
CA GLN A 46 -24.43 -2.69 -1.48
C GLN A 46 -24.82 -3.65 -0.36
N LEU A 47 -25.11 -3.17 0.85
CA LEU A 47 -25.61 -4.02 1.94
C LEU A 47 -26.95 -4.64 1.56
N ARG A 48 -27.89 -3.88 1.01
CA ARG A 48 -29.18 -4.41 0.51
C ARG A 48 -29.00 -5.46 -0.58
N GLN A 49 -28.09 -5.21 -1.54
CA GLN A 49 -27.78 -6.18 -2.59
C GLN A 49 -27.20 -7.46 -2.00
N TRP A 50 -26.27 -7.33 -1.05
CA TRP A 50 -25.66 -8.46 -0.36
C TRP A 50 -26.69 -9.26 0.44
N GLU A 51 -27.56 -8.59 1.22
CA GLU A 51 -28.69 -9.23 1.94
C GLU A 51 -29.60 -10.03 0.99
N SER A 52 -29.94 -9.45 -0.15
CA SER A 52 -30.82 -10.09 -1.14
C SER A 52 -30.21 -11.33 -1.79
N SER A 53 -28.90 -11.55 -1.66
CA SER A 53 -28.24 -12.76 -2.16
C SER A 53 -28.41 -13.98 -1.25
N PHE A 54 -28.95 -13.78 -0.03
CA PHE A 54 -29.19 -14.86 0.91
C PHE A 54 -30.69 -15.23 0.94
N PRO A 55 -31.03 -16.54 0.97
CA PRO A 55 -32.38 -16.97 1.32
C PRO A 55 -32.69 -16.58 2.77
N SER A 56 -33.96 -16.71 3.19
CA SER A 56 -34.45 -16.35 4.54
C SER A 56 -33.66 -16.98 5.70
N PHE A 57 -32.87 -17.99 5.43
CA PHE A 57 -31.93 -18.63 6.36
C PHE A 57 -30.53 -18.66 5.72
N GLY A 58 -29.47 -18.54 6.53
CA GLY A 58 -28.09 -18.57 6.04
C GLY A 58 -27.42 -17.20 5.93
N PHE A 59 -28.08 -16.16 6.43
CA PHE A 59 -27.43 -14.84 6.53
C PHE A 59 -26.19 -14.93 7.45
N PRO A 60 -25.02 -14.42 7.03
CA PRO A 60 -23.76 -14.67 7.73
C PRO A 60 -23.60 -13.90 9.04
N LEU A 61 -24.47 -12.93 9.34
CA LEU A 61 -24.48 -12.24 10.64
C LEU A 61 -25.57 -12.81 11.54
N LYS A 62 -25.19 -13.08 12.78
CA LYS A 62 -26.07 -13.62 13.82
C LYS A 62 -26.50 -12.52 14.77
N PRO A 63 -27.79 -12.39 15.09
CA PRO A 63 -28.26 -11.44 16.10
C PRO A 63 -27.84 -11.87 17.51
N GLY A 64 -27.66 -10.90 18.41
CA GLY A 64 -27.40 -11.14 19.83
C GLY A 64 -26.05 -11.73 20.20
N VAL A 65 -25.11 -11.84 19.26
CA VAL A 65 -23.76 -12.35 19.54
C VAL A 65 -22.70 -11.26 19.44
N GLU A 66 -21.55 -11.47 20.08
CA GLU A 66 -20.42 -10.54 20.01
C GLU A 66 -19.90 -10.41 18.57
N THR A 67 -19.63 -9.18 18.19
CA THR A 67 -19.23 -8.78 16.85
C THR A 67 -17.87 -8.07 16.89
N ALA A 68 -16.91 -8.55 16.13
CA ALA A 68 -15.65 -7.87 15.88
C ALA A 68 -15.79 -6.91 14.69
N LEU A 69 -15.53 -5.65 14.89
CA LEU A 69 -15.36 -4.64 13.85
C LEU A 69 -13.87 -4.32 13.72
N VAL A 70 -13.24 -4.79 12.67
CA VAL A 70 -11.83 -4.56 12.39
C VAL A 70 -11.67 -3.26 11.60
N VAL A 71 -10.86 -2.34 12.11
CA VAL A 71 -10.55 -1.06 11.49
C VAL A 71 -9.02 -0.90 11.33
N SER A 72 -8.59 -0.11 10.35
CA SER A 72 -7.16 0.15 10.13
C SER A 72 -6.56 1.05 11.22
N ASP A 73 -5.23 1.08 11.27
CA ASP A 73 -4.44 1.96 12.14
C ASP A 73 -4.44 3.43 11.68
N ALA A 74 -3.76 4.31 12.45
CA ALA A 74 -3.66 5.73 12.17
C ALA A 74 -2.83 6.07 10.91
N PHE A 75 -2.03 5.14 10.40
CA PHE A 75 -1.18 5.34 9.22
C PHE A 75 -1.92 5.12 7.90
N ARG A 76 -3.19 4.68 7.94
CA ARG A 76 -4.00 4.37 6.76
C ARG A 76 -5.35 5.05 6.84
N LYS A 77 -5.57 5.99 5.94
CA LYS A 77 -6.90 6.57 5.75
C LYS A 77 -7.79 5.58 5.00
N THR A 78 -8.92 5.25 5.57
CA THR A 78 -9.89 4.30 5.00
C THR A 78 -11.28 4.90 4.86
N GLY A 79 -11.52 6.10 5.40
CA GLY A 79 -12.81 6.78 5.35
C GLY A 79 -13.89 6.09 6.18
N VAL A 80 -13.52 5.22 7.13
CA VAL A 80 -14.49 4.51 7.97
C VAL A 80 -15.35 5.47 8.79
N ASP A 81 -14.80 6.61 9.21
CA ASP A 81 -15.51 7.69 9.91
C ASP A 81 -16.71 8.23 9.14
N LEU A 82 -16.70 8.16 7.80
CA LEU A 82 -17.76 8.67 6.94
C LEU A 82 -19.01 7.79 6.95
N TYR A 83 -18.85 6.48 7.15
CA TYR A 83 -19.96 5.52 7.03
C TYR A 83 -20.20 4.67 8.28
N LEU A 84 -19.34 4.75 9.31
CA LEU A 84 -19.45 3.90 10.50
C LEU A 84 -20.79 4.07 11.23
N ALA A 85 -21.27 5.30 11.37
CA ALA A 85 -22.56 5.55 12.01
C ALA A 85 -23.71 4.82 11.32
N GLU A 86 -23.71 4.80 9.99
CA GLU A 86 -24.68 4.07 9.19
C GLU A 86 -24.53 2.56 9.33
N LEU A 87 -23.29 2.06 9.31
CA LEU A 87 -23.04 0.63 9.54
C LEU A 87 -23.58 0.18 10.90
N LEU A 88 -23.35 0.97 11.95
CA LEU A 88 -23.86 0.66 13.29
C LEU A 88 -25.39 0.68 13.36
N ASN A 89 -26.05 1.63 12.70
CA ASN A 89 -27.51 1.65 12.60
C ASN A 89 -28.04 0.42 11.86
N TRP A 90 -27.39 0.03 10.77
CA TRP A 90 -27.73 -1.16 10.02
C TRP A 90 -27.55 -2.44 10.86
N LEU A 91 -26.44 -2.56 11.62
CA LEU A 91 -26.20 -3.68 12.54
C LEU A 91 -27.28 -3.77 13.63
N GLU A 92 -27.69 -2.65 14.18
CA GLU A 92 -28.77 -2.59 15.20
C GLU A 92 -30.10 -3.13 14.63
N THR A 93 -30.43 -2.82 13.36
CA THR A 93 -31.63 -3.39 12.69
C THR A 93 -31.56 -4.91 12.52
N HIS A 94 -30.32 -5.48 12.56
CA HIS A 94 -30.07 -6.93 12.51
C HIS A 94 -29.87 -7.56 13.90
N GLY A 95 -30.27 -6.86 14.97
CA GLY A 95 -30.16 -7.36 16.33
C GLY A 95 -28.75 -7.40 16.90
N ILE A 96 -27.85 -6.57 16.38
CA ILE A 96 -26.47 -6.43 16.85
C ILE A 96 -26.32 -5.01 17.44
N PRO A 97 -26.57 -4.83 18.75
CA PRO A 97 -26.47 -3.52 19.39
C PRO A 97 -25.00 -3.10 19.61
N ASP A 98 -24.78 -1.81 19.87
CA ASP A 98 -23.43 -1.23 20.05
C ASP A 98 -22.61 -1.91 21.15
N ASP A 99 -23.27 -2.36 22.22
CA ASP A 99 -22.61 -3.05 23.33
C ASP A 99 -22.21 -4.50 23.00
N ALA A 100 -22.61 -5.03 21.86
CA ALA A 100 -22.11 -6.29 21.32
C ALA A 100 -20.89 -6.09 20.38
N VAL A 101 -20.53 -4.84 20.01
CA VAL A 101 -19.49 -4.56 19.01
C VAL A 101 -18.16 -4.22 19.68
N TYR A 102 -17.11 -5.01 19.41
CA TYR A 102 -15.72 -4.71 19.74
C TYR A 102 -15.00 -4.12 18.53
N VAL A 103 -14.29 -3.02 18.72
CA VAL A 103 -13.45 -2.41 17.68
C VAL A 103 -12.02 -2.90 17.82
N LEU A 104 -11.50 -3.59 16.82
CA LEU A 104 -10.13 -4.08 16.78
C LEU A 104 -9.32 -3.22 15.80
N PHE A 105 -8.29 -2.53 16.31
CA PHE A 105 -7.39 -1.75 15.47
C PHE A 105 -6.29 -2.65 14.88
N ALA A 106 -6.33 -2.84 13.56
CA ALA A 106 -5.43 -3.70 12.81
C ALA A 106 -4.09 -3.01 12.55
N SER A 107 -3.24 -2.92 13.58
CA SER A 107 -1.96 -2.20 13.56
C SER A 107 -0.81 -3.02 12.96
N GLY A 108 -0.93 -4.36 12.93
CA GLY A 108 0.18 -5.22 12.53
C GLY A 108 1.43 -4.93 13.38
N ALA A 109 2.57 -4.72 12.72
CA ALA A 109 3.83 -4.36 13.38
C ALA A 109 3.99 -2.84 13.64
N HIS A 110 3.01 -2.02 13.32
CA HIS A 110 3.01 -0.59 13.66
C HIS A 110 2.63 -0.40 15.13
N ARG A 111 2.93 0.79 15.66
CA ARG A 111 2.38 1.17 16.96
C ARG A 111 0.85 1.22 16.92
N PRO A 112 0.17 0.88 17.99
CA PRO A 112 -1.27 1.07 18.09
C PRO A 112 -1.62 2.58 18.01
N PRO A 113 -2.83 2.94 17.55
CA PRO A 113 -3.29 4.32 17.59
C PRO A 113 -3.48 4.80 19.04
N SER A 114 -3.21 6.08 19.27
CA SER A 114 -3.60 6.76 20.52
C SER A 114 -5.13 6.89 20.59
N LEU A 115 -5.67 7.20 21.78
CA LEU A 115 -7.11 7.43 21.92
C LEU A 115 -7.62 8.60 21.06
N GLN A 116 -6.79 9.62 20.84
CA GLN A 116 -7.14 10.73 19.95
C GLN A 116 -7.19 10.27 18.49
N GLU A 117 -6.22 9.48 18.04
CA GLU A 117 -6.22 8.89 16.71
C GLU A 117 -7.39 7.93 16.52
N ALA A 118 -7.68 7.08 17.53
CA ALA A 118 -8.84 6.19 17.50
C ALA A 118 -10.16 6.96 17.35
N ARG A 119 -10.30 8.11 18.02
CA ARG A 119 -11.45 9.00 17.85
C ARG A 119 -11.56 9.55 16.43
N LEU A 120 -10.44 9.96 15.83
CA LEU A 120 -10.42 10.43 14.45
C LEU A 120 -10.78 9.30 13.46
N ILE A 121 -10.25 8.08 13.67
CA ILE A 121 -10.55 6.92 12.83
C ILE A 121 -12.05 6.56 12.86
N LEU A 122 -12.66 6.58 14.04
CA LEU A 122 -14.06 6.19 14.22
C LEU A 122 -15.06 7.32 13.92
N GLY A 123 -14.59 8.56 13.84
CA GLY A 123 -15.44 9.75 13.81
C GLY A 123 -16.18 9.98 15.13
N GLU A 124 -16.77 11.15 15.29
CA GLU A 124 -17.42 11.54 16.57
C GLU A 124 -18.57 10.60 16.97
N THR A 125 -19.41 10.22 16.03
CA THR A 125 -20.57 9.34 16.29
C THR A 125 -20.12 7.92 16.63
N GLY A 126 -19.21 7.34 15.84
CA GLY A 126 -18.66 6.00 16.09
C GLY A 126 -17.91 5.95 17.44
N TRP A 127 -17.10 6.98 17.73
CA TRP A 127 -16.42 7.10 19.00
C TRP A 127 -17.39 7.12 20.20
N LYS A 128 -18.44 7.94 20.17
CA LYS A 128 -19.42 8.01 21.26
C LYS A 128 -20.08 6.67 21.53
N ARG A 129 -20.39 5.91 20.47
CA ARG A 129 -21.07 4.61 20.54
C ARG A 129 -20.13 3.49 21.01
N LEU A 130 -18.86 3.44 20.53
CA LEU A 130 -17.99 2.26 20.65
C LEU A 130 -16.79 2.43 21.59
N ARG A 131 -16.49 3.63 22.13
CA ARG A 131 -15.28 3.94 22.93
C ARG A 131 -15.01 3.05 24.16
N LYS A 132 -15.99 2.27 24.60
CA LYS A 132 -15.86 1.38 25.75
C LYS A 132 -15.36 -0.02 25.38
N ARG A 133 -15.29 -0.35 24.09
CA ARG A 133 -14.97 -1.69 23.58
C ARG A 133 -13.87 -1.65 22.52
N LEU A 134 -12.81 -0.90 22.79
CA LEU A 134 -11.65 -0.76 21.91
C LEU A 134 -10.58 -1.78 22.25
N ILE A 135 -10.09 -2.48 21.26
CA ILE A 135 -9.00 -3.43 21.34
C ILE A 135 -7.84 -2.93 20.48
N PHE A 136 -6.74 -2.61 21.12
CA PHE A 136 -5.50 -2.21 20.45
C PHE A 136 -4.62 -3.45 20.30
N HIS A 137 -4.39 -3.85 19.05
CA HIS A 137 -3.61 -5.04 18.76
C HIS A 137 -2.13 -4.83 19.10
N ASP A 138 -1.56 -5.79 19.84
CA ASP A 138 -0.12 -5.93 20.08
C ASP A 138 0.35 -7.25 19.48
N PRO A 139 1.17 -7.25 18.41
CA PRO A 139 1.65 -8.46 17.76
C PRO A 139 2.70 -9.21 18.58
N THR A 140 3.21 -8.62 19.69
CA THR A 140 4.22 -9.20 20.57
C THR A 140 3.63 -9.91 21.78
N ASP A 141 2.40 -9.58 22.18
CA ASP A 141 1.73 -10.16 23.33
C ASP A 141 1.09 -11.51 22.99
N LYS A 142 1.85 -12.58 23.22
CA LYS A 142 1.39 -13.96 22.98
C LYS A 142 0.14 -14.34 23.76
N ALA A 143 -0.16 -13.69 24.89
CA ALA A 143 -1.37 -13.96 25.66
C ALA A 143 -2.65 -13.50 24.93
N THR A 144 -2.53 -12.54 24.04
CA THR A 144 -3.64 -12.04 23.21
C THR A 144 -3.75 -12.71 21.85
N LEU A 145 -2.88 -13.68 21.54
CA LEU A 145 -2.85 -14.41 20.28
C LEU A 145 -3.37 -15.83 20.43
N VAL A 146 -3.89 -16.39 19.34
CA VAL A 146 -4.26 -17.79 19.18
C VAL A 146 -3.52 -18.35 17.98
N TYR A 147 -2.90 -19.52 18.16
CA TYR A 147 -2.33 -20.29 17.06
C TYR A 147 -3.43 -21.07 16.34
N THR A 148 -3.51 -20.94 15.03
CA THR A 148 -4.56 -21.56 14.20
C THR A 148 -4.00 -22.62 13.23
N GLY A 149 -2.71 -22.84 13.21
CA GLY A 149 -2.04 -23.78 12.30
C GLY A 149 -0.97 -23.10 11.44
N GLU A 150 -0.62 -23.74 10.34
CA GLU A 150 0.37 -23.24 9.38
C GLU A 150 -0.24 -23.18 7.97
N THR A 151 0.22 -22.22 7.17
CA THR A 151 -0.12 -22.19 5.73
C THR A 151 0.64 -23.29 4.99
N SER A 152 0.24 -23.55 3.75
CA SER A 152 0.93 -24.47 2.83
C SER A 152 2.41 -24.10 2.57
N ARG A 153 2.78 -22.84 2.88
CA ARG A 153 4.17 -22.35 2.78
C ARG A 153 4.92 -22.36 4.11
N GLY A 154 4.34 -22.95 5.17
CA GLY A 154 4.96 -23.06 6.48
C GLY A 154 4.91 -21.76 7.31
N THR A 155 4.04 -20.81 6.97
CA THR A 155 3.82 -19.63 7.79
C THR A 155 2.99 -19.99 9.01
N PRO A 156 3.52 -19.85 10.26
CA PRO A 156 2.75 -20.10 11.48
C PRO A 156 1.71 -18.99 11.64
N VAL A 157 0.45 -19.37 11.85
CA VAL A 157 -0.68 -18.42 11.87
C VAL A 157 -1.10 -18.14 13.31
N TRP A 158 -0.64 -17.03 13.84
CA TRP A 158 -1.04 -16.46 15.13
C TRP A 158 -1.91 -15.24 14.90
N ILE A 159 -3.15 -15.26 15.39
CA ILE A 159 -4.12 -14.17 15.17
C ILE A 159 -4.68 -13.70 16.52
N ASN A 160 -5.09 -12.44 16.57
CA ASN A 160 -5.67 -11.83 17.77
C ASN A 160 -6.86 -12.65 18.28
N ARG A 161 -6.79 -13.02 19.57
CA ARG A 161 -7.78 -13.88 20.25
C ARG A 161 -9.19 -13.32 20.21
N GLN A 162 -9.34 -11.98 20.37
CA GLN A 162 -10.65 -11.36 20.38
C GLN A 162 -11.41 -11.52 19.06
N LEU A 163 -10.69 -11.63 17.95
CA LEU A 163 -11.32 -11.89 16.66
C LEU A 163 -12.01 -13.26 16.61
N PHE A 164 -11.47 -14.26 17.29
CA PHE A 164 -12.07 -15.59 17.40
C PHE A 164 -13.17 -15.67 18.48
N ALA A 165 -13.08 -14.84 19.51
CA ALA A 165 -14.11 -14.75 20.54
C ALA A 165 -15.45 -14.23 19.98
N CYS A 166 -15.40 -13.40 18.94
CA CYS A 166 -16.59 -12.87 18.27
C CYS A 166 -17.09 -13.84 17.18
N GLU A 167 -18.40 -14.09 17.14
CA GLU A 167 -18.99 -14.92 16.09
C GLU A 167 -19.19 -14.14 14.79
N ASN A 168 -19.58 -12.87 14.87
CA ASN A 168 -19.62 -11.98 13.71
C ASN A 168 -18.27 -11.26 13.55
N ARG A 169 -17.76 -11.22 12.31
CA ARG A 169 -16.48 -10.59 12.00
C ARG A 169 -16.65 -9.68 10.79
N ILE A 170 -16.65 -8.39 11.04
CA ILE A 170 -16.76 -7.34 10.04
C ILE A 170 -15.40 -6.71 9.85
N VAL A 171 -14.89 -6.73 8.63
CA VAL A 171 -13.56 -6.21 8.31
C VAL A 171 -13.68 -4.98 7.44
N THR A 172 -13.03 -3.89 7.84
CA THR A 172 -12.94 -2.66 7.03
C THR A 172 -11.51 -2.39 6.60
N GLY A 173 -11.35 -1.65 5.51
CA GLY A 173 -10.02 -1.29 5.01
C GLY A 173 -10.07 -0.48 3.74
N ALA A 174 -8.90 -0.07 3.24
CA ALA A 174 -8.78 0.57 1.93
C ALA A 174 -7.93 -0.27 0.98
N VAL A 175 -8.40 -0.42 -0.24
CA VAL A 175 -7.65 -1.06 -1.33
C VAL A 175 -6.78 -0.02 -2.02
N VAL A 176 -5.52 -0.35 -2.15
CA VAL A 176 -4.51 0.40 -2.89
C VAL A 176 -3.53 -0.60 -3.51
N PRO A 177 -3.04 -0.38 -4.72
CA PRO A 177 -1.96 -1.21 -5.28
C PRO A 177 -0.76 -1.26 -4.33
N HIS A 178 -0.24 -2.47 -4.07
CA HIS A 178 0.79 -2.69 -3.07
C HIS A 178 1.95 -3.51 -3.64
N TYR A 179 3.16 -3.00 -3.51
CA TYR A 179 4.36 -3.53 -4.17
C TYR A 179 4.81 -4.92 -3.69
N PHE A 180 4.41 -5.38 -2.49
CA PHE A 180 4.68 -6.75 -2.04
C PHE A 180 3.46 -7.66 -2.16
N ALA A 181 2.32 -7.25 -1.62
CA ALA A 181 1.13 -8.10 -1.52
C ALA A 181 0.14 -7.93 -2.67
N GLY A 182 0.54 -7.29 -3.78
CA GLY A 182 -0.35 -6.97 -4.89
C GLY A 182 -1.29 -5.82 -4.57
N PHE A 183 -2.14 -5.98 -3.54
CA PHE A 183 -3.09 -4.97 -3.07
C PHE A 183 -3.13 -4.88 -1.55
N GLY A 184 -3.61 -3.74 -1.05
CA GLY A 184 -4.05 -3.52 0.32
C GLY A 184 -5.51 -3.94 0.52
N GLY A 185 -6.05 -3.68 1.72
CA GLY A 185 -7.44 -4.04 2.07
C GLY A 185 -7.64 -5.54 2.24
N GLY A 186 -8.90 -5.98 2.32
CA GLY A 186 -9.28 -7.38 2.39
C GLY A 186 -8.52 -8.17 3.44
N PRO A 187 -7.91 -9.30 3.06
CA PRO A 187 -7.22 -10.20 3.99
C PRO A 187 -6.04 -9.55 4.71
N LYS A 188 -5.52 -8.42 4.22
CA LYS A 188 -4.44 -7.69 4.92
C LYS A 188 -4.86 -7.08 6.26
N ALA A 189 -6.12 -6.86 6.49
CA ALA A 189 -6.62 -6.44 7.81
C ALA A 189 -6.48 -7.55 8.86
N ILE A 190 -6.41 -8.82 8.41
CA ILE A 190 -6.16 -9.98 9.27
C ILE A 190 -4.66 -10.26 9.35
N VAL A 191 -4.01 -10.46 8.21
CA VAL A 191 -2.55 -10.67 8.10
C VAL A 191 -1.97 -9.62 7.16
N PRO A 192 -1.16 -8.69 7.64
CA PRO A 192 -0.53 -8.59 8.97
C PRO A 192 -1.38 -7.91 10.06
N GLY A 193 -2.54 -7.31 9.76
CA GLY A 193 -3.25 -6.35 10.61
C GLY A 193 -3.50 -6.80 12.06
N LEU A 194 -3.93 -8.03 12.28
CA LEU A 194 -4.21 -8.62 13.58
C LEU A 194 -3.36 -9.87 13.86
N ALA A 195 -2.26 -10.04 13.14
CA ALA A 195 -1.38 -11.20 13.25
C ALA A 195 -0.20 -10.96 14.20
N GLY A 196 0.30 -12.04 14.80
CA GLY A 196 1.53 -12.03 15.61
C GLY A 196 2.79 -11.77 14.77
N LEU A 197 3.87 -11.29 15.40
CA LEU A 197 5.12 -10.97 14.70
C LEU A 197 5.70 -12.17 13.95
N GLU A 198 5.58 -13.37 14.48
CA GLU A 198 6.06 -14.59 13.82
C GLU A 198 5.36 -14.82 12.48
N THR A 199 4.03 -14.67 12.44
CA THR A 199 3.23 -14.74 11.21
C THR A 199 3.62 -13.65 10.22
N ILE A 200 3.76 -12.42 10.70
CA ILE A 200 4.14 -11.27 9.87
C ILE A 200 5.52 -11.49 9.25
N ALA A 201 6.50 -11.91 10.05
CA ALA A 201 7.86 -12.16 9.59
C ALA A 201 7.92 -13.30 8.57
N ALA A 202 7.25 -14.43 8.85
CA ALA A 202 7.22 -15.57 7.94
C ALA A 202 6.57 -15.22 6.59
N ASN A 203 5.38 -14.59 6.61
CA ASN A 203 4.72 -14.13 5.37
C ASN A 203 5.61 -13.15 4.58
N HIS A 204 6.22 -12.18 5.26
CA HIS A 204 7.08 -11.21 4.60
C HIS A 204 8.39 -11.81 4.06
N SER A 205 8.89 -12.90 4.64
CA SER A 205 10.07 -13.61 4.11
C SER A 205 9.84 -14.16 2.70
N LEU A 206 8.58 -14.45 2.34
CA LEU A 206 8.19 -14.89 1.01
C LEU A 206 8.38 -13.83 -0.09
N THR A 207 8.75 -12.61 0.27
CA THR A 207 9.18 -11.60 -0.71
C THR A 207 10.51 -11.93 -1.35
N LEU A 208 11.33 -12.77 -0.73
CA LEU A 208 12.64 -13.15 -1.25
C LEU A 208 12.53 -14.33 -2.21
N ASP A 209 13.30 -14.27 -3.30
CA ASP A 209 13.52 -15.44 -4.14
C ASP A 209 14.25 -16.52 -3.31
N PRO A 210 13.77 -17.77 -3.27
CA PRO A 210 14.40 -18.82 -2.46
C PRO A 210 15.80 -19.21 -2.92
N ARG A 211 16.17 -18.91 -4.18
CA ARG A 211 17.43 -19.34 -4.80
C ARG A 211 18.38 -18.19 -5.10
N GLU A 212 17.87 -16.98 -5.30
CA GLU A 212 18.65 -15.84 -5.76
C GLU A 212 18.56 -14.68 -4.76
N ASP A 213 19.56 -13.80 -4.77
CA ASP A 213 19.62 -12.61 -3.93
C ASP A 213 18.80 -11.47 -4.55
N ARG A 214 17.49 -11.71 -4.66
CA ARG A 214 16.54 -10.74 -5.23
C ARG A 214 15.15 -10.91 -4.62
N ILE A 215 14.27 -9.97 -4.94
CA ILE A 215 12.84 -10.10 -4.70
C ILE A 215 12.27 -11.18 -5.64
N HIS A 216 11.39 -12.04 -5.14
CA HIS A 216 10.72 -13.08 -5.89
C HIS A 216 9.96 -12.49 -7.10
N PRO A 217 10.10 -13.04 -8.31
CA PRO A 217 9.50 -12.47 -9.53
C PRO A 217 7.97 -12.32 -9.50
N GLY A 218 7.28 -13.19 -8.74
CA GLY A 218 5.82 -13.10 -8.52
C GLY A 218 5.41 -11.97 -7.57
N VAL A 219 6.33 -11.44 -6.76
CA VAL A 219 6.05 -10.36 -5.81
C VAL A 219 6.02 -9.03 -6.56
N ARG A 220 4.83 -8.65 -7.02
CA ARG A 220 4.61 -7.45 -7.84
C ARG A 220 3.33 -6.74 -7.44
N ILE A 221 3.33 -5.43 -7.65
CA ILE A 221 2.14 -4.59 -7.47
C ILE A 221 1.01 -5.07 -8.40
N GLY A 222 -0.22 -5.07 -7.91
CA GLY A 222 -1.39 -5.47 -8.70
C GLY A 222 -1.50 -6.97 -8.96
N VAL A 223 -0.60 -7.81 -8.43
CA VAL A 223 -0.58 -9.26 -8.66
C VAL A 223 -0.93 -10.02 -7.38
N ILE A 224 -2.01 -10.81 -7.42
CA ILE A 224 -2.41 -11.70 -6.33
C ILE A 224 -2.04 -13.15 -6.68
N ARG A 225 -2.51 -13.65 -7.84
CA ARG A 225 -2.22 -15.02 -8.27
C ARG A 225 -0.76 -15.16 -8.69
N GLY A 226 -0.07 -16.16 -8.15
CA GLY A 226 1.38 -16.37 -8.38
C GLY A 226 2.26 -15.43 -7.54
N ASN A 227 1.69 -14.62 -6.67
CA ASN A 227 2.41 -13.82 -5.70
C ASN A 227 2.44 -14.57 -4.36
N PRO A 228 3.59 -15.14 -3.94
CA PRO A 228 3.65 -15.99 -2.76
C PRO A 228 3.24 -15.26 -1.46
N VAL A 229 3.53 -13.97 -1.36
CA VAL A 229 3.10 -13.16 -0.20
C VAL A 229 1.57 -13.00 -0.16
N ALA A 230 0.96 -12.68 -1.32
CA ALA A 230 -0.48 -12.47 -1.41
C ALA A 230 -1.28 -13.76 -1.20
N GLU A 231 -0.82 -14.87 -1.78
CA GLU A 231 -1.47 -16.17 -1.63
C GLU A 231 -1.39 -16.69 -0.20
N ASP A 232 -0.21 -16.59 0.43
CA ASP A 232 0.02 -17.04 1.80
C ASP A 232 -0.80 -16.25 2.83
N LEU A 233 -0.83 -14.89 2.71
CA LEU A 233 -1.66 -14.08 3.61
C LEU A 233 -3.17 -14.35 3.43
N ARG A 234 -3.62 -14.67 2.22
CA ARG A 234 -5.02 -15.06 1.97
C ARG A 234 -5.32 -16.41 2.62
N GLU A 235 -4.44 -17.40 2.47
CA GLU A 235 -4.56 -18.69 3.12
C GLU A 235 -4.62 -18.55 4.64
N ALA A 236 -3.72 -17.78 5.23
CA ALA A 236 -3.73 -17.49 6.67
C ALA A 236 -5.01 -16.79 7.13
N ALA A 237 -5.56 -15.87 6.33
CA ALA A 237 -6.78 -15.15 6.67
C ALA A 237 -8.06 -16.02 6.58
N VAL A 238 -8.05 -17.10 5.80
CA VAL A 238 -9.20 -18.05 5.68
C VAL A 238 -9.53 -18.68 7.05
N ALA A 239 -8.56 -18.87 7.94
CA ALA A 239 -8.78 -19.35 9.30
C ALA A 239 -9.78 -18.49 10.09
N VAL A 240 -10.02 -17.25 9.66
CA VAL A 240 -10.86 -16.24 10.31
C VAL A 240 -12.19 -16.18 9.60
N SER A 241 -12.96 -16.89 9.24
CA SER A 241 -14.31 -16.78 8.64
C SER A 241 -14.93 -15.38 8.75
N VAL A 242 -14.51 -14.45 7.90
CA VAL A 242 -15.03 -13.07 7.86
C VAL A 242 -16.48 -13.07 7.37
N SER A 243 -17.39 -12.41 8.11
CA SER A 243 -18.82 -12.36 7.79
C SER A 243 -19.15 -11.28 6.76
N LEU A 244 -18.51 -10.11 6.87
CA LEU A 244 -18.74 -8.95 5.99
C LEU A 244 -17.43 -8.22 5.78
N LEU A 245 -17.12 -7.86 4.54
CA LEU A 245 -16.02 -6.97 4.19
C LEU A 245 -16.56 -5.63 3.67
N ILE A 246 -15.96 -4.53 4.13
CA ILE A 246 -16.15 -3.19 3.57
C ILE A 246 -14.81 -2.64 3.17
N ASN A 247 -14.59 -2.49 1.88
CA ASN A 247 -13.37 -1.89 1.35
C ASN A 247 -13.67 -0.58 0.64
N THR A 248 -12.91 0.45 0.97
CA THR A 248 -12.90 1.71 0.24
C THR A 248 -11.72 1.75 -0.73
N VAL A 249 -11.83 2.60 -1.74
CA VAL A 249 -10.69 3.07 -2.52
C VAL A 249 -10.65 4.59 -2.34
N MET A 250 -9.51 5.11 -1.91
CA MET A 250 -9.33 6.54 -1.65
C MET A 250 -8.97 7.28 -2.93
N THR A 251 -9.28 8.57 -3.01
CA THR A 251 -8.75 9.45 -4.07
C THR A 251 -7.22 9.45 -4.09
N PRO A 252 -6.55 9.80 -5.21
CA PRO A 252 -5.08 9.77 -5.31
C PRO A 252 -4.36 10.62 -4.27
N ASP A 253 -4.99 11.70 -3.79
CA ASP A 253 -4.48 12.55 -2.70
C ASP A 253 -4.76 11.98 -1.31
N GLY A 254 -5.47 10.86 -1.21
CA GLY A 254 -5.84 10.19 0.03
C GLY A 254 -6.81 10.98 0.93
N ARG A 255 -7.49 12.00 0.40
CA ARG A 255 -8.34 12.92 1.20
C ARG A 255 -9.79 12.50 1.27
N ALA A 256 -10.29 11.79 0.27
CA ALA A 256 -11.68 11.39 0.17
C ALA A 256 -11.82 9.94 -0.29
N VAL A 257 -12.99 9.35 -0.05
CA VAL A 257 -13.38 8.05 -0.61
C VAL A 257 -13.78 8.25 -2.06
N ALA A 258 -13.16 7.51 -2.97
CA ALA A 258 -13.47 7.49 -4.39
C ALA A 258 -14.52 6.42 -4.73
N MET A 259 -14.44 5.27 -4.05
CA MET A 259 -15.40 4.17 -4.18
C MET A 259 -15.46 3.33 -2.92
N LEU A 260 -16.59 2.63 -2.72
CA LEU A 260 -16.83 1.73 -1.61
C LEU A 260 -17.42 0.42 -2.12
N PHE A 261 -16.94 -0.70 -1.57
CA PHE A 261 -17.38 -2.06 -1.87
C PHE A 261 -17.69 -2.77 -0.56
N ALA A 262 -18.88 -3.35 -0.44
CA ALA A 262 -19.33 -4.06 0.76
C ALA A 262 -20.02 -5.38 0.38
N GLY A 263 -19.82 -6.42 1.18
CA GLY A 263 -20.46 -7.71 0.99
C GLY A 263 -19.58 -8.89 1.34
N ASP A 264 -19.70 -9.97 0.56
CA ASP A 264 -18.84 -11.14 0.69
C ASP A 264 -17.36 -10.77 0.59
N PRO A 265 -16.51 -11.28 1.49
CA PRO A 265 -15.10 -10.85 1.57
C PRO A 265 -14.29 -11.02 0.29
N GLU A 266 -14.51 -12.09 -0.45
CA GLU A 266 -13.74 -12.37 -1.65
C GLU A 266 -14.19 -11.50 -2.81
N THR A 267 -15.51 -11.43 -3.05
CA THR A 267 -16.07 -10.66 -4.15
C THR A 267 -15.93 -9.15 -3.95
N ALA A 268 -16.14 -8.64 -2.73
CA ALA A 268 -15.99 -7.22 -2.44
C ALA A 268 -14.51 -6.77 -2.55
N HIS A 269 -13.55 -7.59 -2.09
CA HIS A 269 -12.14 -7.29 -2.26
C HIS A 269 -11.72 -7.33 -3.73
N ALA A 270 -12.16 -8.35 -4.48
CA ALA A 270 -11.85 -8.46 -5.91
C ALA A 270 -12.38 -7.25 -6.70
N ALA A 271 -13.64 -6.86 -6.47
CA ALA A 271 -14.23 -5.69 -7.12
C ALA A 271 -13.47 -4.39 -6.80
N ALA A 272 -13.03 -4.22 -5.55
CA ALA A 272 -12.21 -3.08 -5.15
C ALA A 272 -10.82 -3.10 -5.81
N CYS A 273 -10.19 -4.27 -5.96
CA CYS A 273 -8.92 -4.43 -6.68
C CYS A 273 -9.07 -4.11 -8.17
N ASP A 274 -10.12 -4.61 -8.82
CA ASP A 274 -10.39 -4.35 -10.24
C ASP A 274 -10.61 -2.87 -10.50
N TRP A 275 -11.36 -2.20 -9.62
CA TRP A 275 -11.56 -0.77 -9.68
C TRP A 275 -10.23 0.00 -9.53
N ALA A 276 -9.39 -0.40 -8.57
CA ALA A 276 -8.07 0.22 -8.38
C ALA A 276 -7.14 -0.01 -9.58
N VAL A 277 -7.21 -1.19 -10.22
CA VAL A 277 -6.47 -1.47 -11.47
C VAL A 277 -6.89 -0.51 -12.58
N GLN A 278 -8.21 -0.34 -12.78
CA GLN A 278 -8.74 0.52 -13.85
C GLN A 278 -8.35 1.99 -13.69
N HIS A 279 -8.26 2.49 -12.45
CA HIS A 279 -8.07 3.91 -12.19
C HIS A 279 -6.63 4.29 -11.80
N TYR A 280 -5.89 3.40 -11.13
CA TYR A 280 -4.56 3.71 -10.57
C TYR A 280 -3.42 2.98 -11.26
N MET A 281 -3.73 2.10 -12.20
CA MET A 281 -2.71 1.34 -12.94
C MET A 281 -2.85 1.58 -14.44
N PRO A 282 -2.50 2.79 -14.94
CA PRO A 282 -2.60 3.11 -16.35
C PRO A 282 -1.78 2.15 -17.21
N VAL A 283 -2.30 1.85 -18.40
CA VAL A 283 -1.59 1.04 -19.41
C VAL A 283 -0.64 1.96 -20.17
N ILE A 284 0.59 1.52 -20.34
CA ILE A 284 1.60 2.16 -21.17
C ILE A 284 2.05 1.21 -22.27
N ASP A 285 2.29 1.74 -23.48
CA ASP A 285 2.73 0.96 -24.63
C ASP A 285 4.19 0.53 -24.46
N ASP A 286 5.03 1.45 -24.00
CA ASP A 286 6.47 1.26 -23.84
C ASP A 286 6.99 1.86 -22.54
N ARG A 287 8.15 1.34 -22.09
CA ARG A 287 8.93 1.97 -21.02
C ARG A 287 9.76 3.12 -21.55
N ALA A 288 10.04 4.08 -20.68
CA ALA A 288 10.85 5.25 -20.96
C ALA A 288 12.34 5.05 -20.61
N ASP A 289 13.23 5.75 -21.31
CA ASP A 289 14.66 5.81 -21.01
C ASP A 289 14.91 6.62 -19.72
N ILE A 290 14.09 7.64 -19.49
CA ILE A 290 14.13 8.49 -18.29
C ILE A 290 12.72 8.53 -17.70
N VAL A 291 12.59 8.36 -16.38
CA VAL A 291 11.34 8.56 -15.65
C VAL A 291 11.55 9.63 -14.60
N VAL A 292 10.82 10.73 -14.72
CA VAL A 292 10.79 11.80 -13.72
C VAL A 292 9.57 11.59 -12.83
N ALA A 293 9.79 11.30 -11.55
CA ALA A 293 8.72 10.90 -10.63
C ALA A 293 8.70 11.76 -9.38
N SER A 294 7.53 12.31 -9.03
CA SER A 294 7.35 13.02 -7.77
C SER A 294 6.68 12.12 -6.72
N ALA A 295 7.26 12.09 -5.52
CA ALA A 295 6.67 11.48 -4.35
C ALA A 295 5.59 12.37 -3.69
N GLY A 296 5.42 13.60 -4.20
CA GLY A 296 4.49 14.58 -3.65
C GLY A 296 4.90 14.98 -2.23
N TYR A 297 3.91 15.11 -1.35
CA TYR A 297 4.09 15.52 0.04
C TYR A 297 4.43 14.36 1.00
N ALA A 298 5.08 13.29 0.52
CA ALA A 298 5.50 12.20 1.38
C ALA A 298 6.47 12.72 2.47
N ALA A 299 6.15 12.44 3.75
CA ALA A 299 6.87 12.99 4.88
C ALA A 299 8.33 12.50 4.96
N ASN A 300 8.59 11.27 4.51
CA ASN A 300 9.90 10.64 4.61
C ASN A 300 10.18 9.70 3.42
N PHE A 301 11.42 9.21 3.32
CA PHE A 301 11.82 8.37 2.21
C PHE A 301 11.08 7.02 2.19
N LEU A 302 10.79 6.43 3.34
CA LEU A 302 10.05 5.16 3.43
C LEU A 302 8.66 5.25 2.76
N GLN A 303 8.01 6.41 2.88
CA GLN A 303 6.76 6.69 2.16
C GLN A 303 7.01 7.02 0.68
N SER A 304 8.07 7.78 0.37
CA SER A 304 8.48 8.14 -1.00
C SER A 304 8.90 6.93 -1.83
N HIS A 305 9.31 5.83 -1.18
CA HIS A 305 9.67 4.58 -1.86
C HIS A 305 8.55 4.05 -2.79
N LYS A 306 7.28 4.34 -2.51
CA LYS A 306 6.18 3.98 -3.40
C LYS A 306 6.32 4.63 -4.77
N ALA A 307 6.69 5.92 -4.81
CA ALA A 307 6.93 6.64 -6.06
C ALA A 307 8.12 6.05 -6.82
N LEU A 308 9.23 5.76 -6.11
CA LEU A 308 10.37 5.08 -6.70
C LEU A 308 9.98 3.74 -7.33
N TYR A 309 9.27 2.91 -6.58
CA TYR A 309 8.84 1.61 -7.07
C TYR A 309 7.95 1.72 -8.31
N ASN A 310 6.99 2.62 -8.29
CA ASN A 310 6.07 2.83 -9.41
C ASN A 310 6.78 3.41 -10.65
N ALA A 311 7.73 4.34 -10.46
CA ALA A 311 8.56 4.88 -11.53
C ALA A 311 9.37 3.77 -12.24
N TRP A 312 9.86 2.79 -11.49
CA TRP A 312 10.60 1.66 -12.06
C TRP A 312 9.75 0.77 -12.95
N LEU A 313 8.43 0.73 -12.79
CA LEU A 313 7.54 -0.01 -13.69
C LEU A 313 7.50 0.60 -15.09
N ALA A 314 7.67 1.93 -15.17
CA ALA A 314 7.71 2.69 -16.43
C ALA A 314 9.12 2.84 -17.01
N CYS A 315 10.17 2.43 -16.29
CA CYS A 315 11.56 2.64 -16.65
C CYS A 315 12.14 1.44 -17.43
N GLN A 316 12.86 1.71 -18.53
CA GLN A 316 13.61 0.68 -19.28
C GLN A 316 14.66 0.00 -18.37
N PRO A 317 15.06 -1.26 -18.67
CA PRO A 317 16.09 -1.97 -17.89
C PRO A 317 17.40 -1.20 -17.71
N GLN A 318 17.81 -0.38 -18.69
CA GLN A 318 18.98 0.50 -18.64
C GLN A 318 18.62 1.97 -18.39
N GLY A 319 17.33 2.28 -18.16
CA GLY A 319 16.85 3.64 -17.96
C GLY A 319 17.24 4.21 -16.59
N ILE A 320 16.95 5.48 -16.39
CA ILE A 320 17.27 6.23 -15.18
C ILE A 320 16.00 6.84 -14.62
N VAL A 321 15.82 6.73 -13.31
CA VAL A 321 14.75 7.43 -12.57
C VAL A 321 15.30 8.69 -11.94
N VAL A 322 14.66 9.84 -12.16
CA VAL A 322 14.86 11.07 -11.41
C VAL A 322 13.70 11.14 -10.38
N LEU A 323 14.04 10.97 -9.12
CA LEU A 323 13.06 10.92 -8.02
C LEU A 323 13.06 12.23 -7.25
N ASP A 324 11.95 12.98 -7.34
CA ASP A 324 11.68 14.13 -6.50
C ASP A 324 10.99 13.66 -5.20
N ALA A 325 11.75 13.67 -4.11
CA ALA A 325 11.33 13.21 -2.79
C ALA A 325 11.88 14.12 -1.68
N PRO A 326 11.16 15.16 -1.27
CA PRO A 326 11.63 16.15 -0.30
C PRO A 326 12.06 15.59 1.05
N CYS A 327 11.33 14.58 1.57
CA CYS A 327 11.62 13.86 2.82
C CYS A 327 11.88 14.76 4.04
N PRO A 328 10.96 15.67 4.43
CA PRO A 328 11.17 16.61 5.53
C PRO A 328 11.40 15.92 6.88
N GLU A 329 10.95 14.68 7.06
CA GLU A 329 11.13 13.86 8.26
C GLU A 329 12.19 12.77 8.09
N GLY A 330 13.16 12.98 7.19
CA GLY A 330 14.29 12.07 6.98
C GLY A 330 13.91 10.76 6.28
N LEU A 331 14.56 9.65 6.68
CA LEU A 331 14.36 8.33 6.05
C LEU A 331 13.08 7.61 6.51
N GLY A 332 12.53 7.94 7.67
CA GLY A 332 11.28 7.36 8.17
C GLY A 332 11.43 6.37 9.32
N GLY A 333 12.62 6.25 9.90
CA GLY A 333 12.86 5.54 11.15
C GLY A 333 14.18 4.78 11.24
N THR A 334 14.70 4.67 12.44
CA THR A 334 16.01 4.08 12.76
C THR A 334 16.15 2.61 12.34
N ARG A 335 15.05 1.86 12.26
CA ARG A 335 15.09 0.48 11.76
C ARG A 335 15.40 0.44 10.26
N PHE A 336 14.84 1.35 9.48
CA PHE A 336 15.11 1.42 8.03
C PHE A 336 16.56 1.84 7.77
N ASP A 337 17.07 2.82 8.53
CA ASP A 337 18.47 3.29 8.45
C ASP A 337 19.45 2.14 8.68
N ARG A 338 19.20 1.29 9.68
CA ARG A 338 20.04 0.12 9.98
C ARG A 338 20.09 -0.88 8.82
N TRP A 339 18.97 -1.08 8.11
CA TRP A 339 18.93 -1.96 6.95
C TRP A 339 19.67 -1.38 5.76
N LEU A 340 19.59 -0.06 5.52
CA LEU A 340 20.36 0.63 4.49
C LEU A 340 21.87 0.62 4.76
N ALA A 341 22.24 0.64 6.04
CA ALA A 341 23.65 0.62 6.45
C ALA A 341 24.41 -0.65 6.04
N PHE A 342 23.72 -1.78 5.76
CA PHE A 342 24.38 -2.94 5.15
C PHE A 342 24.94 -2.66 3.75
N GLY A 343 24.42 -1.66 3.04
CA GLY A 343 25.02 -1.04 1.86
C GLY A 343 24.94 -1.84 0.57
N THR A 344 24.71 -3.14 0.59
CA THR A 344 24.57 -4.00 -0.60
C THR A 344 23.34 -4.88 -0.57
N VAL A 345 22.83 -5.22 -1.76
CA VAL A 345 21.68 -6.13 -1.94
C VAL A 345 21.94 -7.49 -1.26
N SER A 346 23.11 -8.09 -1.51
CA SER A 346 23.43 -9.42 -0.97
C SER A 346 23.52 -9.44 0.55
N GLU A 347 24.08 -8.39 1.17
CA GLU A 347 24.13 -8.28 2.63
C GLU A 347 22.72 -8.13 3.23
N VAL A 348 21.86 -7.30 2.64
CA VAL A 348 20.47 -7.17 3.07
C VAL A 348 19.72 -8.49 2.95
N VAL A 349 19.85 -9.20 1.82
CA VAL A 349 19.21 -10.52 1.61
C VAL A 349 19.70 -11.53 2.63
N ARG A 350 21.02 -11.60 2.88
CA ARG A 350 21.60 -12.52 3.87
C ARG A 350 20.99 -12.31 5.26
N HIS A 351 20.85 -11.07 5.70
CA HIS A 351 20.25 -10.74 6.98
C HIS A 351 18.74 -11.01 7.00
N LEU A 352 18.02 -10.69 5.91
CA LEU A 352 16.57 -10.97 5.79
C LEU A 352 16.25 -12.45 5.83
N ARG A 353 17.10 -13.33 5.30
CA ARG A 353 16.93 -14.78 5.39
C ARG A 353 17.02 -15.29 6.84
N GLY A 354 17.83 -14.63 7.68
CA GLY A 354 17.96 -14.96 9.09
C GLY A 354 16.95 -14.28 10.01
N SER A 355 16.52 -13.07 9.65
CA SER A 355 15.59 -12.25 10.46
C SER A 355 14.70 -11.39 9.53
N PRO A 356 13.60 -11.94 9.04
CA PRO A 356 12.70 -11.22 8.14
C PRO A 356 12.10 -9.97 8.80
N GLU A 357 12.24 -8.81 8.14
CA GLU A 357 11.69 -7.55 8.61
C GLU A 357 11.24 -6.68 7.42
N ILE A 358 10.07 -6.03 7.53
CA ILE A 358 9.49 -5.23 6.45
C ILE A 358 10.39 -4.08 6.00
N ASN A 359 11.09 -3.43 6.94
CA ASN A 359 12.01 -2.34 6.61
C ASN A 359 13.24 -2.82 5.82
N GLY A 360 13.71 -4.04 6.08
CA GLY A 360 14.77 -4.67 5.32
C GLY A 360 14.36 -4.97 3.88
N GLN A 361 13.11 -5.37 3.65
CA GLN A 361 12.58 -5.59 2.31
C GLN A 361 12.46 -4.28 1.52
N THR A 362 12.05 -3.20 2.18
CA THR A 362 12.04 -1.86 1.56
C THR A 362 13.47 -1.38 1.27
N ALA A 363 14.43 -1.65 2.15
CA ALA A 363 15.85 -1.36 1.93
C ALA A 363 16.40 -2.17 0.74
N LEU A 364 16.09 -3.47 0.66
CA LEU A 364 16.44 -4.30 -0.50
C LEU A 364 15.91 -3.71 -1.79
N SER A 365 14.62 -3.36 -1.82
CA SER A 365 13.99 -2.73 -2.99
C SER A 365 14.62 -1.37 -3.33
N THR A 366 15.01 -0.59 -2.34
CA THR A 366 15.70 0.71 -2.52
C THR A 366 17.08 0.51 -3.12
N LEU A 367 17.92 -0.29 -2.48
CA LEU A 367 19.32 -0.51 -2.90
C LEU A 367 19.42 -1.16 -4.28
N SER A 368 18.48 -2.04 -4.64
CA SER A 368 18.44 -2.63 -5.98
C SER A 368 18.18 -1.60 -7.10
N LYS A 369 17.56 -0.47 -6.78
CA LYS A 369 17.22 0.62 -7.70
C LYS A 369 18.20 1.79 -7.64
N ALA A 370 18.93 1.93 -6.54
CA ALA A 370 19.82 3.05 -6.26
C ALA A 370 20.82 3.37 -7.38
N PRO A 371 21.52 2.39 -8.01
CA PRO A 371 22.54 2.70 -9.03
C PRO A 371 22.03 3.46 -10.26
N ARG A 372 20.70 3.43 -10.50
CA ARG A 372 20.06 4.10 -11.64
C ARG A 372 18.95 5.05 -11.21
N THR A 373 19.09 5.59 -10.00
CA THR A 373 18.19 6.61 -9.45
C THR A 373 19.00 7.86 -9.12
N ILE A 374 18.51 9.01 -9.59
CA ILE A 374 19.02 10.33 -9.22
C ILE A 374 17.98 10.92 -8.27
N LEU A 375 18.42 11.25 -7.06
CA LEU A 375 17.54 11.74 -5.99
C LEU A 375 17.59 13.26 -5.91
N VAL A 376 16.43 13.90 -5.94
CA VAL A 376 16.21 15.30 -5.61
C VAL A 376 15.50 15.34 -4.25
N SER A 377 16.22 15.79 -3.20
CA SER A 377 15.73 15.68 -1.83
C SER A 377 16.25 16.81 -0.95
N GLY A 378 15.56 17.03 0.18
CA GLY A 378 16.04 17.89 1.26
C GLY A 378 16.89 17.19 2.32
N LEU A 379 17.20 15.91 2.15
CA LEU A 379 18.06 15.17 3.07
C LEU A 379 19.48 15.73 3.08
N ASP A 380 20.14 15.71 4.25
CA ASP A 380 21.56 16.01 4.36
C ASP A 380 22.42 14.94 3.65
N ASP A 381 23.72 15.23 3.48
CA ASP A 381 24.63 14.37 2.72
C ASP A 381 24.87 13.01 3.37
N GLU A 382 24.93 12.94 4.69
CA GLU A 382 25.14 11.70 5.44
C GLU A 382 23.90 10.79 5.31
N THR A 383 22.73 11.34 5.58
CA THR A 383 21.44 10.61 5.49
C THR A 383 21.18 10.14 4.06
N ALA A 384 21.34 11.02 3.06
CA ALA A 384 21.16 10.67 1.67
C ALA A 384 22.18 9.64 1.18
N GLY A 385 23.39 9.65 1.72
CA GLY A 385 24.45 8.69 1.41
C GLY A 385 24.07 7.23 1.70
N LEU A 386 23.21 6.99 2.68
CA LEU A 386 22.68 5.65 2.99
C LEU A 386 21.84 5.08 1.86
N LEU A 387 21.18 5.92 1.07
CA LEU A 387 20.35 5.47 -0.05
C LEU A 387 21.18 5.01 -1.26
N ARG A 388 22.46 5.31 -1.32
CA ARG A 388 23.37 4.96 -2.42
C ARG A 388 22.92 5.49 -3.80
N MET A 389 22.18 6.58 -3.80
CA MET A 389 21.68 7.24 -5.02
C MET A 389 22.55 8.43 -5.36
N GLU A 390 22.69 8.71 -6.66
CA GLU A 390 23.24 9.97 -7.14
C GLU A 390 22.28 11.12 -6.75
N ARG A 391 22.80 12.32 -6.53
CA ARG A 391 22.03 13.48 -6.10
C ARG A 391 21.99 14.58 -7.14
N ALA A 392 20.87 15.29 -7.19
CA ALA A 392 20.73 16.55 -7.91
C ALA A 392 20.04 17.59 -7.02
N ALA A 393 20.38 18.87 -7.21
CA ALA A 393 19.79 19.96 -6.45
C ALA A 393 18.36 20.29 -6.90
N THR A 394 18.05 20.06 -8.18
CA THR A 394 16.73 20.30 -8.79
C THR A 394 16.36 19.16 -9.72
N VAL A 395 15.06 19.03 -10.03
CA VAL A 395 14.58 18.04 -11.00
C VAL A 395 15.21 18.28 -12.37
N SER A 396 15.30 19.54 -12.80
CA SER A 396 15.96 19.91 -14.07
C SER A 396 17.43 19.45 -14.14
N GLN A 397 18.19 19.62 -13.05
CA GLN A 397 19.57 19.14 -13.00
C GLN A 397 19.61 17.60 -13.07
N GLY A 398 18.72 16.91 -12.35
CA GLY A 398 18.63 15.46 -12.39
C GLY A 398 18.31 14.92 -13.80
N VAL A 399 17.45 15.60 -14.54
CA VAL A 399 17.14 15.25 -15.94
C VAL A 399 18.38 15.40 -16.83
N ILE A 400 19.13 16.48 -16.68
CA ILE A 400 20.38 16.69 -17.44
C ILE A 400 21.40 15.57 -17.12
N GLN A 401 21.63 15.29 -15.84
CA GLN A 401 22.49 14.19 -15.41
C GLN A 401 22.05 12.83 -16.00
N ALA A 402 20.74 12.55 -16.00
CA ALA A 402 20.21 11.33 -16.61
C ALA A 402 20.49 11.24 -18.11
N ILE A 403 20.30 12.34 -18.86
CA ILE A 403 20.60 12.42 -20.29
C ILE A 403 22.10 12.16 -20.52
N ASP A 404 22.98 12.83 -19.79
CA ASP A 404 24.43 12.71 -19.92
C ASP A 404 24.90 11.28 -19.65
N ARG A 405 24.37 10.64 -18.60
CA ARG A 405 24.69 9.24 -18.27
C ARG A 405 24.24 8.27 -19.36
N LEU A 406 23.04 8.45 -19.91
CA LEU A 406 22.53 7.61 -21.00
C LEU A 406 23.38 7.79 -22.26
N ARG A 407 23.78 9.03 -22.60
CA ARG A 407 24.67 9.32 -23.74
C ARG A 407 26.06 8.72 -23.54
N ALA A 408 26.63 8.84 -22.34
CA ALA A 408 27.93 8.23 -21.99
C ALA A 408 27.86 6.69 -22.05
N ALA A 409 26.70 6.09 -21.76
CA ALA A 409 26.46 4.65 -21.91
C ALA A 409 26.16 4.22 -23.36
N GLY A 410 26.26 5.12 -24.35
CA GLY A 410 26.10 4.82 -25.79
C GLY A 410 24.64 4.85 -26.26
N ARG A 411 23.69 5.32 -25.47
CA ARG A 411 22.29 5.44 -25.90
C ARG A 411 22.17 6.57 -26.94
N ALA A 412 21.99 6.22 -28.19
CA ALA A 412 21.87 7.15 -29.32
C ALA A 412 20.39 7.45 -29.68
N GLY A 413 20.17 8.42 -30.56
CA GLY A 413 18.85 8.73 -31.12
C GLY A 413 17.94 9.48 -30.13
N VAL A 414 16.63 9.35 -30.33
CA VAL A 414 15.59 9.94 -29.47
C VAL A 414 15.53 9.22 -28.13
N LEU A 415 15.43 9.97 -27.03
CA LEU A 415 15.19 9.46 -25.70
C LEU A 415 13.72 9.66 -25.33
N LYS A 416 13.06 8.63 -24.86
CA LYS A 416 11.71 8.72 -24.28
C LYS A 416 11.80 9.10 -22.80
N MET A 417 11.06 10.14 -22.39
CA MET A 417 10.99 10.58 -21.01
C MET A 417 9.55 10.56 -20.50
N ALA A 418 9.29 9.75 -19.49
CA ALA A 418 7.99 9.72 -18.81
C ALA A 418 7.96 10.69 -17.63
N LEU A 419 6.89 11.46 -17.49
CA LEU A 419 6.63 12.35 -16.36
C LEU A 419 5.53 11.75 -15.47
N MET A 420 5.84 11.51 -14.21
CA MET A 420 4.93 10.92 -13.22
C MET A 420 4.77 11.87 -12.01
N PRO A 421 3.96 12.93 -12.10
CA PRO A 421 3.83 13.93 -11.04
C PRO A 421 3.08 13.40 -9.80
N VAL A 422 2.37 12.29 -9.91
CA VAL A 422 1.63 11.62 -8.83
C VAL A 422 2.08 10.16 -8.70
N ALA A 423 3.40 9.95 -8.71
CA ALA A 423 3.98 8.60 -8.80
C ALA A 423 3.62 7.69 -7.63
N SER A 424 3.41 8.23 -6.42
CA SER A 424 3.02 7.42 -5.24
C SER A 424 1.72 6.65 -5.41
N CYS A 425 0.79 7.12 -6.26
CA CYS A 425 -0.54 6.55 -6.48
C CYS A 425 -0.75 6.06 -7.92
N CYS A 426 0.30 6.06 -8.74
CA CYS A 426 0.23 5.70 -10.15
C CYS A 426 1.19 4.54 -10.44
N ALA A 427 0.65 3.33 -10.65
CA ALA A 427 1.44 2.13 -10.90
C ALA A 427 1.23 1.65 -12.36
N PRO A 428 2.03 2.12 -13.33
CA PRO A 428 1.82 1.79 -14.73
C PRO A 428 2.03 0.31 -15.03
N ARG A 429 1.28 -0.20 -16.02
CA ARG A 429 1.35 -1.56 -16.53
C ARG A 429 1.70 -1.55 -18.02
N LEU A 430 2.56 -2.43 -18.46
CA LEU A 430 2.79 -2.64 -19.89
C LEU A 430 1.56 -3.34 -20.53
N MET A 431 1.26 -2.98 -21.77
CA MET A 431 0.17 -3.58 -22.54
C MET A 431 0.33 -5.10 -22.66
N GLU A 432 1.54 -5.60 -22.87
CA GLU A 432 1.85 -7.04 -22.94
C GLU A 432 1.62 -7.81 -21.62
N SER A 433 1.45 -7.12 -20.50
CA SER A 433 1.24 -7.73 -19.18
C SER A 433 -0.24 -8.04 -18.87
N ILE A 434 -1.13 -7.84 -19.83
CA ILE A 434 -2.59 -7.92 -19.62
C ILE A 434 -3.14 -9.31 -19.99
N HIS A 435 -2.29 -10.22 -20.48
CA HIS A 435 -2.66 -11.60 -20.89
C HIS A 435 -2.33 -12.66 -19.86
#